data_e3edd45a79e057a0e86a9f57f05239da
#
_entry.id   e3edd45a79e057a0e86a9f57f05239da
#
_cell.length_a   1.000
_cell.length_b   1.000
_cell.length_c   1.000
_cell.angle_alpha   90.00
_cell.angle_beta   90.00
_cell.angle_gamma   90.00
#
_symmetry.space_group_name_H-M   'P 1'
#
loop_
_entity.id
_entity.type
_entity.pdbx_description
1 polymer ?
#
loop_
_entity_poly.entity_id
_entity_poly.type
_entity_poly.pdbx_seq_one_letter_code
_entity_poly.pdbx_strand_id
1 'polypeptide(L)'
;MNINIDYKSRVPIYEQIVNNIEKYVSLGILKEGEQIMSIREMAINLGINPNTVKKAYDILEQKDIIVTISTKDTYITKNTKQVIENKIEKEITEIIEKINELTKLGLTKEEIIKRIEK
;
A
#
# COMPACT_ATOMS: atom_id res chain seq x y z
N MET A 1 1.10 -14.38 5.88
CA MET A 1 0.87 -13.27 4.91
C MET A 1 0.81 -13.85 3.53
N ASN A 2 -0.35 -13.76 2.89
CA ASN A 2 -0.53 -14.22 1.52
C ASN A 2 -0.66 -13.01 0.59
N ILE A 3 0.30 -12.86 -0.29
CA ILE A 3 0.27 -11.80 -1.29
C ILE A 3 -0.13 -12.42 -2.62
N ASN A 4 -1.22 -11.92 -3.20
CA ASN A 4 -1.71 -12.35 -4.50
C ASN A 4 -1.20 -11.39 -5.57
N ILE A 5 -0.48 -11.94 -6.54
CA ILE A 5 0.04 -11.17 -7.67
C ILE A 5 -0.81 -11.46 -8.89
N ASP A 6 -1.29 -10.39 -9.52
CA ASP A 6 -1.98 -10.47 -10.82
C ASP A 6 -0.97 -10.15 -11.92
N TYR A 7 -0.49 -11.19 -12.58
CA TYR A 7 0.50 -11.06 -13.66
C TYR A 7 -0.05 -10.41 -14.93
N LYS A 8 -1.37 -10.34 -15.04
CA LYS A 8 -2.05 -9.72 -16.19
C LYS A 8 -2.34 -8.23 -15.96
N SER A 9 -2.20 -7.77 -14.73
CA SER A 9 -2.42 -6.37 -14.41
C SER A 9 -1.34 -5.47 -15.02
N ARG A 10 -1.71 -4.25 -15.37
CA ARG A 10 -0.76 -3.21 -15.79
C ARG A 10 0.05 -2.65 -14.62
N VAL A 11 -0.37 -2.91 -13.40
CA VAL A 11 0.34 -2.49 -12.20
C VAL A 11 1.60 -3.35 -12.05
N PRO A 12 2.79 -2.76 -11.96
CA PRO A 12 4.02 -3.52 -11.79
C PRO A 12 3.98 -4.40 -10.54
N ILE A 13 4.67 -5.54 -10.57
CA ILE A 13 4.65 -6.50 -9.46
C ILE A 13 5.13 -5.86 -8.15
N TYR A 14 6.20 -5.06 -8.18
CA TYR A 14 6.70 -4.41 -6.97
C TYR A 14 5.63 -3.51 -6.34
N GLU A 15 4.87 -2.80 -7.16
CA GLU A 15 3.80 -1.93 -6.69
C GLU A 15 2.66 -2.71 -6.09
N GLN A 16 2.33 -3.87 -6.67
CA GLN A 16 1.33 -4.77 -6.10
C GLN A 16 1.75 -5.27 -4.72
N ILE A 17 3.03 -5.58 -4.52
CA ILE A 17 3.57 -5.98 -3.22
C ILE A 17 3.40 -4.84 -2.20
N VAL A 18 3.79 -3.63 -2.58
CA VAL A 18 3.64 -2.44 -1.73
C VAL A 18 2.18 -2.25 -1.33
N ASN A 19 1.28 -2.27 -2.32
CA ASN A 19 -0.15 -2.06 -2.10
C ASN A 19 -0.75 -3.14 -1.18
N ASN A 20 -0.36 -4.39 -1.36
CA ASN A 20 -0.85 -5.49 -0.52
C ASN A 20 -0.40 -5.33 0.93
N ILE A 21 0.86 -5.01 1.17
CA ILE A 21 1.37 -4.82 2.53
C ILE A 21 0.70 -3.62 3.20
N GLU A 22 0.59 -2.49 2.50
CA GLU A 22 -0.12 -1.33 3.02
C GLU A 22 -1.57 -1.65 3.39
N LYS A 23 -2.26 -2.40 2.53
CA LYS A 23 -3.64 -2.83 2.77
C LYS A 23 -3.73 -3.71 4.01
N TYR A 24 -2.84 -4.70 4.15
CA TYR A 24 -2.85 -5.61 5.29
C TYR A 24 -2.58 -4.87 6.61
N VAL A 25 -1.69 -3.88 6.59
CA VAL A 25 -1.45 -3.03 7.76
C VAL A 25 -2.70 -2.21 8.08
N SER A 26 -3.30 -1.60 7.06
CA SER A 26 -4.51 -0.79 7.22
C SER A 26 -5.67 -1.59 7.80
N LEU A 27 -5.82 -2.85 7.38
CA LEU A 27 -6.88 -3.75 7.84
C LEU A 27 -6.56 -4.42 9.18
N GLY A 28 -5.37 -4.22 9.74
CA GLY A 28 -4.96 -4.86 10.98
C GLY A 28 -4.56 -6.32 10.83
N ILE A 29 -4.40 -6.81 9.60
CA ILE A 29 -3.94 -8.18 9.32
C ILE A 29 -2.46 -8.30 9.66
N LEU A 30 -1.67 -7.29 9.30
CA LEU A 30 -0.28 -7.14 9.72
C LEU A 30 -0.24 -6.09 10.83
N LYS A 31 0.34 -6.45 11.96
CA LYS A 31 0.36 -5.61 13.16
C LYS A 31 1.71 -4.95 13.36
N GLU A 32 1.71 -3.83 14.06
CA GLU A 32 2.94 -3.13 14.43
C GLU A 32 3.90 -4.08 15.15
N GLY A 33 5.16 -4.07 14.73
CA GLY A 33 6.20 -4.91 15.30
C GLY A 33 6.19 -6.36 14.82
N GLU A 34 5.24 -6.74 14.00
CA GLU A 34 5.15 -8.10 13.48
C GLU A 34 6.28 -8.37 12.46
N GLN A 35 6.88 -9.54 12.55
CA GLN A 35 7.89 -9.97 11.58
C GLN A 35 7.20 -10.41 10.30
N ILE A 36 7.75 -10.00 9.17
CA ILE A 36 7.28 -10.42 7.85
C ILE A 36 8.38 -11.20 7.12
N MET A 37 8.03 -11.81 5.99
CA MET A 37 8.99 -12.55 5.17
C MET A 37 10.15 -11.66 4.77
N SER A 38 11.36 -12.22 4.80
CA SER A 38 12.53 -11.58 4.21
C SER A 38 12.34 -11.44 2.70
N ILE A 39 13.18 -10.63 2.07
CA ILE A 39 13.17 -10.47 0.61
C ILE A 39 13.30 -11.82 -0.08
N ARG A 40 14.26 -12.63 0.39
CA ARG A 40 14.51 -13.94 -0.19
C ARG A 40 13.32 -14.89 -0.03
N GLU A 41 12.77 -14.95 1.18
CA GLU A 41 11.60 -15.79 1.45
C GLU A 41 10.41 -15.42 0.58
N MET A 42 10.13 -14.13 0.46
CA MET A 42 9.03 -13.66 -0.37
C MET A 42 9.27 -13.94 -1.85
N ALA A 43 10.50 -13.74 -2.34
CA ALA A 43 10.84 -14.04 -3.73
C ALA A 43 10.63 -15.52 -4.05
N ILE A 44 11.03 -16.41 -3.16
CA ILE A 44 10.83 -17.85 -3.30
C ILE A 44 9.33 -18.18 -3.26
N ASN A 45 8.63 -17.61 -2.30
CA ASN A 45 7.19 -17.85 -2.11
C ASN A 45 6.37 -17.42 -3.32
N LEU A 46 6.69 -16.28 -3.92
CA LEU A 46 5.98 -15.76 -5.08
C LEU A 46 6.54 -16.27 -6.42
N GLY A 47 7.71 -16.90 -6.41
CA GLY A 47 8.35 -17.34 -7.65
C GLY A 47 8.81 -16.20 -8.54
N ILE A 48 9.31 -15.12 -7.96
CA ILE A 48 9.72 -13.92 -8.69
C ILE A 48 11.16 -13.53 -8.36
N ASN A 49 11.70 -12.61 -9.15
CA ASN A 49 13.05 -12.10 -8.97
C ASN A 49 13.18 -11.37 -7.61
N PRO A 50 14.21 -11.73 -6.80
CA PRO A 50 14.45 -11.02 -5.53
C PRO A 50 14.62 -9.51 -5.68
N ASN A 51 15.13 -9.03 -6.79
CA ASN A 51 15.29 -7.59 -7.03
C ASN A 51 13.94 -6.87 -7.09
N THR A 52 12.90 -7.54 -7.58
CA THR A 52 11.53 -7.00 -7.60
C THR A 52 11.01 -6.84 -6.18
N VAL A 53 11.22 -7.84 -5.33
CA VAL A 53 10.85 -7.79 -3.91
C VAL A 53 11.65 -6.71 -3.20
N LYS A 54 12.96 -6.63 -3.47
CA LYS A 54 13.82 -5.61 -2.87
C LYS A 54 13.32 -4.20 -3.18
N LYS A 55 12.92 -3.96 -4.43
CA LYS A 55 12.37 -2.66 -4.83
C LYS A 55 11.12 -2.30 -4.01
N ALA A 56 10.22 -3.27 -3.83
CA ALA A 56 9.03 -3.08 -3.00
C ALA A 56 9.39 -2.77 -1.55
N TYR A 57 10.32 -3.52 -0.98
CA TYR A 57 10.74 -3.36 0.41
C TYR A 57 11.47 -2.03 0.63
N ASP A 58 12.29 -1.60 -0.34
CA ASP A 58 12.96 -0.29 -0.27
C ASP A 58 11.92 0.85 -0.20
N ILE A 59 10.87 0.73 -1.01
CA ILE A 59 9.77 1.73 -1.00
C ILE A 59 9.06 1.71 0.36
N LEU A 60 8.75 0.53 0.88
CA LEU A 60 8.08 0.40 2.19
C LEU A 60 8.96 0.93 3.34
N GLU A 61 10.28 0.74 3.26
CA GLU A 61 11.21 1.32 4.24
C GLU A 61 11.21 2.83 4.18
N GLN A 62 11.26 3.40 2.98
CA GLN A 62 11.22 4.85 2.79
C GLN A 62 9.93 5.46 3.34
N LYS A 63 8.83 4.71 3.27
CA LYS A 63 7.54 5.12 3.82
C LYS A 63 7.40 4.86 5.32
N ASP A 64 8.43 4.31 5.94
CA ASP A 64 8.43 3.95 7.37
C ASP A 64 7.35 2.92 7.73
N ILE A 65 7.03 2.03 6.81
CA ILE A 65 6.07 0.94 7.03
C ILE A 65 6.77 -0.31 7.53
N ILE A 66 7.96 -0.58 7.02
CA ILE A 66 8.79 -1.71 7.46
C ILE A 66 10.18 -1.24 7.87
N VAL A 67 10.85 -2.06 8.63
CA VAL A 67 12.26 -1.88 9.01
C VAL A 67 12.99 -3.20 8.85
N THR A 68 14.15 -3.16 8.19
CA THR A 68 15.02 -4.32 8.03
C THR A 68 16.16 -4.19 9.01
N ILE A 69 16.26 -5.14 9.96
CA ILE A 69 17.29 -5.16 10.97
C ILE A 69 18.51 -5.97 10.49
N SER A 70 18.24 -7.04 9.74
CA SER A 70 19.26 -7.86 9.12
C SER A 70 18.72 -8.47 7.83
N THR A 71 19.56 -9.20 7.08
CA THR A 71 19.11 -9.82 5.82
C THR A 71 17.95 -10.80 6.01
N LYS A 72 17.71 -11.26 7.23
CA LYS A 72 16.64 -12.22 7.55
C LYS A 72 15.51 -11.64 8.38
N ASP A 73 15.70 -10.45 8.96
CA ASP A 73 14.78 -9.91 9.95
C ASP A 73 14.16 -8.61 9.48
N THR A 74 12.96 -8.71 8.91
CA THR A 74 12.15 -7.57 8.47
C THR A 74 10.87 -7.52 9.29
N TYR A 75 10.55 -6.34 9.81
CA TYR A 75 9.43 -6.13 10.70
C TYR A 75 8.56 -4.97 10.24
N ILE A 76 7.27 -5.04 10.58
CA ILE A 76 6.39 -3.87 10.46
C ILE A 76 6.80 -2.88 11.55
N THR A 77 6.96 -1.61 11.21
CA THR A 77 7.38 -0.58 12.17
C THR A 77 6.33 -0.35 13.24
N LYS A 78 6.76 0.21 14.38
CA LYS A 78 5.85 0.54 15.47
C LYS A 78 4.96 1.74 15.17
N ASN A 79 5.35 2.57 14.20
CA ASN A 79 4.59 3.77 13.83
C ASN A 79 3.75 3.58 12.57
N THR A 80 3.69 2.37 12.05
CA THR A 80 3.12 2.13 10.73
C THR A 80 1.64 2.50 10.63
N LYS A 81 0.88 2.30 11.70
CA LYS A 81 -0.53 2.66 11.73
C LYS A 81 -0.73 4.17 11.50
N GLN A 82 0.07 4.99 12.17
CA GLN A 82 0.03 6.44 12.00
C GLN A 82 0.42 6.84 10.57
N VAL A 83 1.43 6.20 10.00
CA VAL A 83 1.86 6.45 8.62
C VAL A 83 0.71 6.18 7.65
N ILE A 84 0.02 5.06 7.80
CA ILE A 84 -1.12 4.69 6.94
C ILE A 84 -2.28 5.67 7.14
N GLU A 85 -2.59 6.06 8.37
CA GLU A 85 -3.64 7.05 8.64
C GLU A 85 -3.34 8.39 7.97
N ASN A 86 -2.08 8.85 8.05
CA ASN A 86 -1.66 10.08 7.40
C ASN A 86 -1.81 10.00 5.88
N LYS A 87 -1.48 8.86 5.29
CA LYS A 87 -1.66 8.63 3.85
C LYS A 87 -3.14 8.70 3.47
N ILE A 88 -4.00 8.05 4.23
CA ILE A 88 -5.45 8.06 3.99
C ILE A 88 -5.98 9.49 4.03
N GLU A 89 -5.60 10.27 5.04
CA GLU A 89 -6.03 11.65 5.17
C GLU A 89 -5.59 12.51 3.98
N LYS A 90 -4.36 12.32 3.52
CA LYS A 90 -3.85 13.03 2.35
C LYS A 90 -4.65 12.70 1.10
N GLU A 91 -4.92 11.43 0.86
CA GLU A 91 -5.70 10.98 -0.30
C GLU A 91 -7.14 11.52 -0.25
N ILE A 92 -7.76 11.51 0.93
CA ILE A 92 -9.10 12.06 1.11
C ILE A 92 -9.10 13.57 0.81
N THR A 93 -8.09 14.29 1.28
CA THR A 93 -7.98 15.74 1.00
C THR A 93 -7.90 15.99 -0.50
N GLU A 94 -7.13 15.21 -1.23
CA GLU A 94 -7.01 15.32 -2.69
C GLU A 94 -8.34 15.03 -3.38
N ILE A 95 -9.11 14.04 -2.90
CA ILE A 95 -10.45 13.73 -3.43
C ILE A 95 -11.39 14.91 -3.21
N ILE A 96 -11.37 15.48 -2.00
CA ILE A 96 -12.23 16.63 -1.67
C ILE A 96 -11.92 17.83 -2.58
N GLU A 97 -10.64 18.09 -2.83
CA GLU A 97 -10.22 19.14 -3.75
C GLU A 97 -10.76 18.91 -5.17
N LYS A 98 -10.71 17.66 -5.64
CA LYS A 98 -11.26 17.29 -6.95
C LYS A 98 -12.78 17.46 -7.01
N ILE A 99 -13.47 17.07 -5.95
CA ILE A 99 -14.92 17.26 -5.85
C ILE A 99 -15.26 18.75 -5.92
N ASN A 100 -14.50 19.59 -5.21
CA ASN A 100 -14.71 21.03 -5.23
C ASN A 100 -14.49 21.62 -6.63
N GLU A 101 -13.51 21.13 -7.38
CA GLU A 101 -13.29 21.54 -8.77
C GLU A 101 -14.50 21.19 -9.63
N LEU A 102 -15.08 20.00 -9.46
CA LEU A 102 -16.25 19.55 -10.22
C LEU A 102 -17.49 20.36 -9.86
N THR A 103 -17.67 20.74 -8.59
CA THR A 103 -18.80 21.57 -8.19
C THR A 103 -18.70 22.97 -8.79
N LYS A 104 -17.50 23.49 -8.96
CA LYS A 104 -17.29 24.78 -9.66
C LYS A 104 -17.67 24.70 -11.13
N LEU A 105 -17.62 23.52 -11.73
CA LEU A 105 -18.03 23.29 -13.11
C LEU A 105 -19.53 23.07 -13.25
N GLY A 106 -20.29 23.11 -12.14
CA GLY A 106 -21.74 23.02 -12.13
C GLY A 106 -22.34 21.70 -11.69
N LEU A 107 -21.52 20.70 -11.38
CA LEU A 107 -22.05 19.44 -10.86
C LEU A 107 -22.41 19.57 -9.38
N THR A 108 -23.50 18.92 -8.97
CA THR A 108 -23.84 18.82 -7.55
C THR A 108 -23.12 17.62 -6.93
N LYS A 109 -22.99 17.63 -5.61
CA LYS A 109 -22.41 16.50 -4.89
C LYS A 109 -23.22 15.22 -5.11
N GLU A 110 -24.55 15.35 -5.15
CA GLU A 110 -25.46 14.22 -5.40
C GLU A 110 -25.22 13.59 -6.77
N GLU A 111 -24.99 14.41 -7.80
CA GLU A 111 -24.68 13.90 -9.14
C GLU A 111 -23.34 13.17 -9.18
N ILE A 112 -22.35 13.66 -8.44
CA ILE A 112 -21.02 13.01 -8.32
C ILE A 112 -21.18 11.65 -7.64
N ILE A 113 -21.91 11.60 -6.53
CA ILE A 113 -22.15 10.36 -5.77
C ILE A 113 -22.84 9.32 -6.66
N LYS A 114 -23.85 9.71 -7.41
CA LYS A 114 -24.56 8.81 -8.34
C LYS A 114 -23.61 8.18 -9.36
N ARG A 115 -22.66 8.95 -9.87
CA ARG A 115 -21.69 8.45 -10.85
C ARG A 115 -20.70 7.46 -10.23
N ILE A 116 -20.34 7.67 -8.96
CA ILE A 116 -19.44 6.79 -8.23
C ILE A 116 -20.11 5.44 -7.93
N GLU A 117 -21.40 5.46 -7.62
CA GLU A 117 -22.18 4.29 -7.24
C GLU A 117 -22.61 3.40 -8.42
N LYS A 118 -22.25 3.73 -9.63
CA LYS A 118 -22.58 2.95 -10.81
C LYS A 118 -21.96 1.56 -10.82
#